data_12aa634afd7b7d1a48cbfa9662b7acf5
#
_entry.id   12aa634afd7b7d1a48cbfa9662b7acf5
#
_cell.length_a   1.000
_cell.length_b   1.000
_cell.length_c   1.000
_cell.angle_alpha   90.00
_cell.angle_beta   90.00
_cell.angle_gamma   90.00
#
_symmetry.space_group_name_H-M   'P 1'
#
loop_
_entity.id
_entity.type
_entity.pdbx_description
1 polymer ?
#
loop_
_entity_poly.entity_id
_entity_poly.type
_entity_poly.pdbx_seq_one_letter_code
_entity_poly.pdbx_strand_id
1 'polypeptide(L)'
;MKYNVGIVGSGFGGRVHAPAYSLHPSFEVVAIASPTNAARVAAERKIPQAFDSLDAMLQSASIDVVSVASPPFDHHASVLRALAAGKHVLCEKPFALNVAQAEEMVEAAQAAGTACALAHEFRYAPAEATLRAMIDQTKITGIRQIEVARFGNELRAGAERPRSDWWYLRARGGGIANAFMPHLIDLANWYAGRPPIHTAGFGRTAHPLRRDADGEFASDVYDGAFAVIDYGDGLVARVTNDSTTSMSTATIALHADTISVVANGDYLIDMRLFSIEPDEQSEFELSPSPYAKFASVAPHIPPFLSLLDDFAKRIATGGGNAPTFEDGLATQRVLGAIGYGA
;
A
#
# COMPACT_ATOMS: atom_id res chain seq x y z
N MET A 1 -8.34 10.63 24.51
CA MET A 1 -7.85 11.83 23.79
C MET A 1 -7.71 11.41 22.34
N LYS A 2 -8.11 12.25 21.37
CA LYS A 2 -7.92 11.98 19.95
C LYS A 2 -6.63 12.61 19.47
N TYR A 3 -5.94 11.97 18.52
CA TYR A 3 -4.79 12.54 17.82
C TYR A 3 -5.27 13.42 16.67
N ASN A 4 -4.77 14.64 16.58
CA ASN A 4 -5.06 15.57 15.49
C ASN A 4 -4.27 15.18 14.24
N VAL A 5 -4.98 14.96 13.12
CA VAL A 5 -4.38 14.51 11.86
C VAL A 5 -4.36 15.64 10.84
N GLY A 6 -3.17 15.90 10.26
CA GLY A 6 -2.98 16.67 9.05
C GLY A 6 -2.73 15.74 7.86
N ILE A 7 -3.51 15.89 6.79
CA ILE A 7 -3.37 15.07 5.57
C ILE A 7 -2.62 15.86 4.51
N VAL A 8 -1.59 15.26 3.92
CA VAL A 8 -0.87 15.78 2.74
C VAL A 8 -1.33 15.03 1.50
N GLY A 9 -1.90 15.75 0.55
CA GLY A 9 -2.46 15.17 -0.68
C GLY A 9 -3.98 15.09 -0.68
N SER A 10 -4.60 15.64 -1.71
CA SER A 10 -6.07 15.75 -1.85
C SER A 10 -6.71 14.63 -2.65
N GLY A 11 -5.93 13.79 -3.33
CA GLY A 11 -6.41 12.67 -4.15
C GLY A 11 -6.92 11.49 -3.30
N PHE A 12 -6.06 10.52 -3.05
CA PHE A 12 -6.36 9.37 -2.19
C PHE A 12 -6.57 9.81 -0.73
N GLY A 13 -5.81 10.81 -0.28
CA GLY A 13 -5.98 11.45 1.03
C GLY A 13 -7.42 11.95 1.27
N GLY A 14 -8.01 12.63 0.29
CA GLY A 14 -9.41 13.11 0.40
C GLY A 14 -10.46 12.01 0.22
N ARG A 15 -10.17 10.95 -0.54
CA ARG A 15 -11.15 9.88 -0.83
C ARG A 15 -11.15 8.75 0.20
N VAL A 16 -9.99 8.41 0.77
CA VAL A 16 -9.83 7.27 1.68
C VAL A 16 -9.35 7.71 3.06
N HIS A 17 -8.23 8.44 3.16
CA HIS A 17 -7.67 8.80 4.48
C HIS A 17 -8.62 9.68 5.29
N ALA A 18 -9.14 10.77 4.71
CA ALA A 18 -10.02 11.69 5.44
C ALA A 18 -11.28 10.98 5.99
N PRO A 19 -12.05 10.21 5.22
CA PRO A 19 -13.17 9.46 5.78
C PRO A 19 -12.74 8.38 6.78
N ALA A 20 -11.64 7.64 6.54
CA ALA A 20 -11.18 6.61 7.47
C ALA A 20 -10.79 7.20 8.83
N TYR A 21 -9.95 8.23 8.85
CA TYR A 21 -9.60 8.92 10.10
C TYR A 21 -10.82 9.52 10.82
N SER A 22 -11.77 10.10 10.08
CA SER A 22 -12.99 10.67 10.66
C SER A 22 -13.92 9.63 11.27
N LEU A 23 -13.89 8.40 10.78
CA LEU A 23 -14.66 7.26 11.32
C LEU A 23 -13.96 6.58 12.50
N HIS A 24 -12.66 6.78 12.67
CA HIS A 24 -11.88 6.11 13.71
C HIS A 24 -11.95 6.87 15.05
N PRO A 25 -12.18 6.17 16.17
CA PRO A 25 -12.39 6.82 17.47
C PRO A 25 -11.15 7.56 18.02
N SER A 26 -9.96 7.14 17.64
CA SER A 26 -8.69 7.68 18.16
C SER A 26 -8.16 8.89 17.40
N PHE A 27 -8.77 9.30 16.30
CA PHE A 27 -8.26 10.36 15.43
C PHE A 27 -9.29 11.44 15.13
N GLU A 28 -8.80 12.62 14.78
CA GLU A 28 -9.59 13.75 14.29
C GLU A 28 -8.83 14.45 13.16
N VAL A 29 -9.47 14.58 11.98
CA VAL A 29 -8.87 15.30 10.86
C VAL A 29 -9.07 16.79 11.06
N VAL A 30 -8.00 17.52 11.32
CA VAL A 30 -8.01 18.97 11.60
C VAL A 30 -7.54 19.80 10.43
N ALA A 31 -6.73 19.22 9.52
CA ALA A 31 -6.14 19.96 8.41
C ALA A 31 -5.90 19.07 7.18
N ILE A 32 -5.88 19.69 6.00
CA ILE A 32 -5.43 19.09 4.75
C ILE A 32 -4.54 20.06 3.99
N ALA A 33 -3.45 19.55 3.41
CA ALA A 33 -2.52 20.32 2.58
C ALA A 33 -2.46 19.76 1.16
N SER A 34 -2.61 20.62 0.16
CA SER A 34 -2.45 20.29 -1.26
C SER A 34 -2.30 21.57 -2.08
N PRO A 35 -1.37 21.66 -3.05
CA PRO A 35 -1.13 22.87 -3.79
C PRO A 35 -2.31 23.34 -4.68
N THR A 36 -3.27 22.45 -4.96
CA THR A 36 -4.33 22.76 -5.95
C THR A 36 -5.75 22.61 -5.42
N ASN A 37 -6.01 21.63 -4.52
CA ASN A 37 -7.37 21.20 -4.20
C ASN A 37 -7.69 21.18 -2.71
N ALA A 38 -6.81 21.69 -1.84
CA ALA A 38 -7.00 21.62 -0.38
C ALA A 38 -8.33 22.24 0.07
N ALA A 39 -8.62 23.47 -0.35
CA ALA A 39 -9.82 24.19 0.05
C ALA A 39 -11.12 23.46 -0.39
N ARG A 40 -11.16 22.95 -1.61
CA ARG A 40 -12.30 22.19 -2.15
C ARG A 40 -12.53 20.91 -1.33
N VAL A 41 -11.48 20.12 -1.11
CA VAL A 41 -11.59 18.84 -0.36
C VAL A 41 -11.91 19.11 1.10
N ALA A 42 -11.35 20.17 1.72
CA ALA A 42 -11.69 20.57 3.08
C ALA A 42 -13.18 20.89 3.22
N ALA A 43 -13.75 21.65 2.29
CA ALA A 43 -15.18 21.95 2.28
C ALA A 43 -16.04 20.68 2.10
N GLU A 44 -15.69 19.81 1.13
CA GLU A 44 -16.42 18.56 0.86
C GLU A 44 -16.37 17.58 2.03
N ARG A 45 -15.25 17.50 2.76
CA ARG A 45 -15.00 16.57 3.87
C ARG A 45 -15.21 17.21 5.25
N LYS A 46 -15.56 18.50 5.31
CA LYS A 46 -15.74 19.28 6.56
C LYS A 46 -14.47 19.29 7.41
N ILE A 47 -13.30 19.40 6.77
CA ILE A 47 -12.01 19.53 7.44
C ILE A 47 -11.84 21.01 7.82
N PRO A 48 -11.49 21.32 9.09
CA PRO A 48 -11.49 22.71 9.57
C PRO A 48 -10.53 23.64 8.85
N GLN A 49 -9.34 23.13 8.42
CA GLN A 49 -8.29 23.95 7.87
C GLN A 49 -7.75 23.38 6.56
N ALA A 50 -7.44 24.27 5.61
CA ALA A 50 -6.86 23.93 4.32
C ALA A 50 -5.61 24.78 4.08
N PHE A 51 -4.55 24.12 3.56
CA PHE A 51 -3.24 24.74 3.31
C PHE A 51 -2.73 24.37 1.92
N ASP A 52 -1.88 25.24 1.34
CA ASP A 52 -1.26 24.97 0.04
C ASP A 52 -0.03 24.06 0.16
N SER A 53 0.55 23.94 1.35
CA SER A 53 1.75 23.14 1.60
C SER A 53 1.76 22.49 2.98
N LEU A 54 2.58 21.44 3.15
CA LEU A 54 2.86 20.82 4.43
C LEU A 54 3.49 21.80 5.41
N ASP A 55 4.42 22.64 4.96
CA ASP A 55 5.11 23.60 5.82
C ASP A 55 4.13 24.62 6.43
N ALA A 56 3.23 25.16 5.63
CA ALA A 56 2.18 26.06 6.11
C ALA A 56 1.24 25.36 7.11
N MET A 57 0.91 24.10 6.87
CA MET A 57 0.09 23.28 7.76
C MET A 57 0.79 23.01 9.09
N LEU A 58 2.07 22.65 9.08
CA LEU A 58 2.85 22.38 10.30
C LEU A 58 3.05 23.62 11.15
N GLN A 59 3.16 24.80 10.55
CA GLN A 59 3.33 26.09 11.25
C GLN A 59 2.03 26.60 11.89
N SER A 60 0.87 26.27 11.32
CA SER A 60 -0.40 26.93 11.64
C SER A 60 -1.41 26.04 12.35
N ALA A 61 -1.28 24.71 12.24
CA ALA A 61 -2.23 23.77 12.81
C ALA A 61 -1.61 22.95 13.95
N SER A 62 -2.41 22.69 14.99
CA SER A 62 -2.01 21.74 16.05
C SER A 62 -2.21 20.31 15.52
N ILE A 63 -1.12 19.65 15.14
CA ILE A 63 -1.09 18.33 14.52
C ILE A 63 -0.24 17.39 15.35
N ASP A 64 -0.73 16.18 15.58
CA ASP A 64 0.02 15.07 16.21
C ASP A 64 0.53 14.08 15.15
N VAL A 65 -0.28 13.87 14.11
CA VAL A 65 -0.04 12.89 13.03
C VAL A 65 -0.07 13.56 11.67
N VAL A 66 0.93 13.30 10.84
CA VAL A 66 0.92 13.64 9.41
C VAL A 66 0.63 12.37 8.62
N SER A 67 -0.45 12.42 7.84
CA SER A 67 -0.82 11.36 6.90
C SER A 67 -0.41 11.76 5.48
N VAL A 68 0.68 11.17 4.98
CA VAL A 68 1.26 11.47 3.66
C VAL A 68 0.56 10.62 2.60
N ALA A 69 -0.32 11.24 1.82
CA ALA A 69 -1.11 10.64 0.74
C ALA A 69 -1.01 11.47 -0.56
N SER A 70 0.09 12.20 -0.70
CA SER A 70 0.51 12.90 -1.91
C SER A 70 0.96 11.89 -3.00
N PRO A 71 1.26 12.32 -4.23
CA PRO A 71 1.91 11.46 -5.21
C PRO A 71 3.30 10.99 -4.74
N PRO A 72 3.77 9.81 -5.21
CA PRO A 72 5.01 9.16 -4.71
C PRO A 72 6.27 10.03 -4.73
N PHE A 73 6.39 10.94 -5.69
CA PHE A 73 7.56 11.83 -5.79
C PHE A 73 7.65 12.85 -4.64
N ASP A 74 6.60 13.04 -3.86
CA ASP A 74 6.57 13.94 -2.71
C ASP A 74 6.72 13.21 -1.37
N HIS A 75 6.58 11.88 -1.31
CA HIS A 75 6.59 11.11 -0.07
C HIS A 75 7.86 11.36 0.75
N HIS A 76 9.03 11.21 0.14
CA HIS A 76 10.32 11.38 0.80
C HIS A 76 10.43 12.74 1.49
N ALA A 77 10.24 13.85 0.74
CA ALA A 77 10.33 15.18 1.29
C ALA A 77 9.29 15.45 2.39
N SER A 78 8.05 14.99 2.19
CA SER A 78 6.98 15.19 3.16
C SER A 78 7.20 14.40 4.45
N VAL A 79 7.68 13.16 4.36
CA VAL A 79 8.01 12.32 5.53
C VAL A 79 9.14 12.93 6.33
N LEU A 80 10.25 13.31 5.70
CA LEU A 80 11.39 13.92 6.39
C LEU A 80 10.99 15.20 7.13
N ARG A 81 10.18 16.06 6.52
CA ARG A 81 9.67 17.30 7.15
C ARG A 81 8.77 17.01 8.34
N ALA A 82 7.86 16.04 8.22
CA ALA A 82 6.98 15.65 9.31
C ALA A 82 7.75 15.08 10.51
N LEU A 83 8.75 14.22 10.25
CA LEU A 83 9.63 13.67 11.28
C LEU A 83 10.49 14.73 11.95
N ALA A 84 11.07 15.67 11.18
CA ALA A 84 11.82 16.81 11.72
C ALA A 84 10.97 17.73 12.62
N ALA A 85 9.65 17.78 12.36
CA ALA A 85 8.68 18.47 13.22
C ALA A 85 8.18 17.62 14.39
N GLY A 86 8.75 16.44 14.64
CA GLY A 86 8.39 15.54 15.74
C GLY A 86 6.99 14.90 15.62
N LYS A 87 6.48 14.76 14.40
CA LYS A 87 5.13 14.20 14.17
C LYS A 87 5.18 12.69 13.96
N HIS A 88 4.13 11.99 14.40
CA HIS A 88 3.87 10.62 13.96
C HIS A 88 3.51 10.63 12.48
N VAL A 89 3.89 9.58 11.74
CA VAL A 89 3.70 9.55 10.28
C VAL A 89 3.03 8.27 9.83
N LEU A 90 1.93 8.40 9.06
CA LEU A 90 1.42 7.35 8.18
C LEU A 90 1.73 7.76 6.75
N CYS A 91 2.54 6.96 6.02
CA CYS A 91 2.88 7.23 4.63
C CYS A 91 2.17 6.25 3.70
N GLU A 92 1.69 6.74 2.56
CA GLU A 92 1.21 5.91 1.46
C GLU A 92 2.34 5.15 0.76
N LYS A 93 1.95 4.06 0.11
CA LYS A 93 2.81 3.31 -0.80
C LYS A 93 2.71 3.89 -2.24
N PRO A 94 3.72 3.69 -3.12
CA PRO A 94 5.02 3.12 -2.79
C PRO A 94 5.75 4.00 -1.79
N PHE A 95 6.58 3.40 -0.95
CA PHE A 95 7.23 4.12 0.16
C PHE A 95 8.07 5.30 -0.35
N ALA A 96 8.89 5.08 -1.38
CA ALA A 96 9.75 6.08 -1.99
C ALA A 96 9.89 5.85 -3.50
N LEU A 97 10.60 6.73 -4.22
CA LEU A 97 10.92 6.53 -5.62
C LEU A 97 12.06 5.53 -5.83
N ASN A 98 12.97 5.39 -4.87
CA ASN A 98 14.12 4.50 -4.95
C ASN A 98 14.58 4.05 -3.55
N VAL A 99 15.54 3.11 -3.52
CA VAL A 99 16.05 2.52 -2.28
C VAL A 99 16.74 3.55 -1.38
N ALA A 100 17.54 4.47 -1.95
CA ALA A 100 18.26 5.48 -1.15
C ALA A 100 17.30 6.40 -0.39
N GLN A 101 16.23 6.88 -1.04
CA GLN A 101 15.19 7.65 -0.37
C GLN A 101 14.51 6.84 0.75
N ALA A 102 14.23 5.57 0.51
CA ALA A 102 13.61 4.70 1.52
C ALA A 102 14.54 4.48 2.73
N GLU A 103 15.85 4.34 2.50
CA GLU A 103 16.85 4.23 3.57
C GLU A 103 16.91 5.51 4.41
N GLU A 104 16.98 6.68 3.78
CA GLU A 104 16.94 7.98 4.48
C GLU A 104 15.66 8.15 5.31
N MET A 105 14.50 7.72 4.81
CA MET A 105 13.24 7.79 5.55
C MET A 105 13.22 6.87 6.76
N VAL A 106 13.79 5.66 6.67
CA VAL A 106 13.93 4.73 7.80
C VAL A 106 14.87 5.32 8.86
N GLU A 107 16.04 5.80 8.46
CA GLU A 107 17.01 6.43 9.36
C GLU A 107 16.41 7.64 10.10
N ALA A 108 15.70 8.49 9.37
CA ALA A 108 15.01 9.64 9.94
C ALA A 108 13.91 9.26 10.94
N ALA A 109 13.14 8.20 10.66
CA ALA A 109 12.12 7.70 11.57
C ALA A 109 12.71 7.15 12.86
N GLN A 110 13.81 6.39 12.77
CA GLN A 110 14.55 5.88 13.92
C GLN A 110 15.12 7.01 14.78
N ALA A 111 15.68 8.04 14.14
CA ALA A 111 16.23 9.20 14.84
C ALA A 111 15.15 10.06 15.52
N ALA A 112 13.98 10.19 14.90
CA ALA A 112 12.88 10.99 15.46
C ALA A 112 12.20 10.31 16.65
N GLY A 113 12.26 8.97 16.77
CA GLY A 113 11.61 8.22 17.85
C GLY A 113 10.09 8.32 17.86
N THR A 114 9.48 8.77 16.76
CA THR A 114 8.04 8.89 16.61
C THR A 114 7.43 7.62 16.01
N ALA A 115 6.14 7.40 16.22
CA ALA A 115 5.46 6.25 15.61
C ALA A 115 5.29 6.48 14.11
N CYS A 116 5.78 5.53 13.31
CA CYS A 116 5.66 5.52 11.85
C CYS A 116 4.96 4.27 11.38
N ALA A 117 4.14 4.40 10.31
CA ALA A 117 3.50 3.27 9.65
C ALA A 117 3.40 3.51 8.13
N LEU A 118 3.34 2.42 7.36
CA LEU A 118 3.11 2.45 5.92
C LEU A 118 1.70 1.91 5.60
N ALA A 119 1.04 2.51 4.63
CA ALA A 119 -0.33 2.17 4.26
C ALA A 119 -0.39 0.91 3.38
N HIS A 120 -0.02 -0.24 3.95
CA HIS A 120 -0.25 -1.57 3.39
C HIS A 120 -1.54 -2.17 3.97
N GLU A 121 -2.66 -1.53 3.72
CA GLU A 121 -3.96 -1.87 4.28
C GLU A 121 -4.45 -3.26 3.87
N PHE A 122 -3.96 -3.83 2.78
CA PHE A 122 -4.38 -5.16 2.33
C PHE A 122 -4.00 -6.27 3.31
N ARG A 123 -2.99 -6.09 4.18
CA ARG A 123 -2.73 -7.04 5.28
C ARG A 123 -3.96 -7.26 6.19
N TYR A 124 -4.90 -6.33 6.20
CA TYR A 124 -6.10 -6.35 7.04
C TYR A 124 -7.37 -6.75 6.28
N ALA A 125 -7.27 -7.11 5.01
CA ALA A 125 -8.38 -7.70 4.30
C ALA A 125 -8.66 -9.12 4.84
N PRO A 126 -9.92 -9.59 4.85
CA PRO A 126 -10.30 -10.80 5.58
C PRO A 126 -9.51 -12.06 5.19
N ALA A 127 -9.30 -12.31 3.90
CA ALA A 127 -8.58 -13.50 3.45
C ALA A 127 -7.08 -13.41 3.82
N GLU A 128 -6.47 -12.25 3.59
CA GLU A 128 -5.06 -11.99 3.86
C GLU A 128 -4.74 -12.09 5.36
N ALA A 129 -5.57 -11.48 6.19
CA ALA A 129 -5.43 -11.57 7.64
C ALA A 129 -5.63 -13.01 8.15
N THR A 130 -6.56 -13.76 7.55
CA THR A 130 -6.79 -15.17 7.89
C THR A 130 -5.58 -16.03 7.52
N LEU A 131 -5.02 -15.87 6.32
CA LEU A 131 -3.78 -16.57 5.89
C LEU A 131 -2.65 -16.33 6.88
N ARG A 132 -2.43 -15.09 7.29
CA ARG A 132 -1.40 -14.74 8.27
C ARG A 132 -1.68 -15.40 9.62
N ALA A 133 -2.91 -15.33 10.11
CA ALA A 133 -3.29 -15.98 11.36
C ALA A 133 -3.10 -17.50 11.33
N MET A 134 -3.32 -18.16 10.19
CA MET A 134 -3.04 -19.59 10.02
C MET A 134 -1.54 -19.91 10.13
N ILE A 135 -0.66 -19.04 9.61
CA ILE A 135 0.79 -19.17 9.79
C ILE A 135 1.16 -18.98 11.25
N ASP A 136 0.69 -17.90 11.89
CA ASP A 136 1.01 -17.57 13.29
C ASP A 136 0.53 -18.63 14.28
N GLN A 137 -0.59 -19.29 13.97
CA GLN A 137 -1.16 -20.40 14.75
C GLN A 137 -0.56 -21.78 14.38
N THR A 138 0.49 -21.81 13.56
CA THR A 138 1.14 -23.05 13.07
C THR A 138 0.20 -24.04 12.35
N LYS A 139 -0.92 -23.55 11.82
CA LYS A 139 -1.84 -24.36 10.98
C LYS A 139 -1.29 -24.60 9.58
N ILE A 140 -0.40 -23.71 9.11
CA ILE A 140 0.36 -23.85 7.88
C ILE A 140 1.83 -23.80 8.28
N THR A 141 2.56 -24.89 8.05
CA THR A 141 4.00 -25.01 8.32
C THR A 141 4.72 -25.58 7.11
N GLY A 142 6.01 -25.33 6.99
CA GLY A 142 6.80 -25.86 5.87
C GLY A 142 6.42 -25.24 4.52
N ILE A 143 6.07 -23.96 4.50
CA ILE A 143 5.76 -23.25 3.26
C ILE A 143 7.01 -23.26 2.37
N ARG A 144 6.87 -23.73 1.12
CA ARG A 144 7.93 -23.79 0.11
C ARG A 144 7.75 -22.71 -0.95
N GLN A 145 6.50 -22.36 -1.25
CA GLN A 145 6.22 -21.38 -2.27
C GLN A 145 5.07 -20.47 -1.86
N ILE A 146 5.25 -19.18 -2.16
CA ILE A 146 4.25 -18.12 -2.04
C ILE A 146 3.97 -17.60 -3.45
N GLU A 147 2.70 -17.52 -3.83
CA GLU A 147 2.27 -16.86 -5.05
C GLU A 147 1.37 -15.68 -4.70
N VAL A 148 1.68 -14.51 -5.25
CA VAL A 148 0.81 -13.33 -5.14
C VAL A 148 0.69 -12.73 -6.54
N ALA A 149 -0.49 -12.84 -7.13
CA ALA A 149 -0.73 -12.39 -8.49
C ALA A 149 -1.95 -11.48 -8.57
N ARG A 150 -1.85 -10.43 -9.35
CA ARG A 150 -2.96 -9.56 -9.72
C ARG A 150 -2.92 -9.25 -11.21
N PHE A 151 -4.04 -9.42 -11.85
CA PHE A 151 -4.31 -9.00 -13.23
C PHE A 151 -5.40 -7.94 -13.23
N GLY A 152 -5.25 -6.93 -14.06
CA GLY A 152 -6.19 -5.82 -14.15
C GLY A 152 -6.20 -5.20 -15.53
N ASN A 153 -7.02 -4.19 -15.72
CA ASN A 153 -7.26 -3.57 -17.03
C ASN A 153 -6.98 -2.06 -17.05
N GLU A 154 -6.39 -1.52 -16.00
CA GLU A 154 -6.22 -0.07 -15.81
C GLU A 154 -5.31 0.60 -16.84
N LEU A 155 -4.35 -0.18 -17.38
CA LEU A 155 -3.38 0.27 -18.38
C LEU A 155 -3.46 -0.53 -19.68
N ARG A 156 -4.58 -1.21 -19.94
CA ARG A 156 -4.83 -1.91 -21.21
C ARG A 156 -4.78 -0.95 -22.40
N ALA A 157 -4.71 -1.48 -23.61
CA ALA A 157 -4.87 -0.70 -24.83
C ALA A 157 -6.20 0.08 -24.80
N GLY A 158 -6.15 1.38 -25.11
CA GLY A 158 -7.33 2.26 -25.10
C GLY A 158 -7.76 2.74 -23.70
N ALA A 159 -7.07 2.41 -22.62
CA ALA A 159 -7.30 3.06 -21.33
C ALA A 159 -6.84 4.52 -21.40
N GLU A 160 -7.74 5.44 -21.07
CA GLU A 160 -7.50 6.87 -21.17
C GLU A 160 -7.33 7.53 -19.81
N ARG A 161 -6.29 8.36 -19.67
CA ARG A 161 -6.03 9.28 -18.57
C ARG A 161 -5.35 10.52 -19.14
N PRO A 162 -5.52 11.70 -18.56
CA PRO A 162 -4.80 12.89 -19.01
C PRO A 162 -3.28 12.70 -18.95
N ARG A 163 -2.55 13.11 -20.00
CA ARG A 163 -1.09 13.04 -20.08
C ARG A 163 -0.39 13.80 -18.95
N SER A 164 -1.05 14.78 -18.35
CA SER A 164 -0.58 15.52 -17.17
C SER A 164 -0.67 14.72 -15.87
N ASP A 165 -1.35 13.57 -15.89
CA ASP A 165 -1.42 12.70 -14.71
C ASP A 165 -0.03 12.09 -14.45
N TRP A 166 0.48 12.20 -13.22
CA TRP A 166 1.74 11.60 -12.79
C TRP A 166 1.81 10.08 -13.01
N TRP A 167 0.66 9.44 -13.16
CA TRP A 167 0.52 7.99 -13.42
C TRP A 167 1.24 7.53 -14.70
N TYR A 168 1.45 8.39 -15.67
CA TYR A 168 2.17 8.08 -16.90
C TYR A 168 3.62 8.52 -16.90
N LEU A 169 4.13 8.99 -15.75
CA LEU A 169 5.49 9.49 -15.59
C LEU A 169 6.26 8.62 -14.59
N ARG A 170 7.14 7.75 -15.08
CA ARG A 170 7.97 6.86 -14.24
C ARG A 170 8.80 7.63 -13.22
N ALA A 171 9.40 8.75 -13.61
CA ALA A 171 10.17 9.64 -12.73
C ALA A 171 9.35 10.23 -11.57
N ARG A 172 8.01 10.17 -11.65
CA ARG A 172 7.10 10.60 -10.59
C ARG A 172 6.45 9.45 -9.82
N GLY A 173 6.94 8.23 -10.02
CA GLY A 173 6.39 7.06 -9.38
C GLY A 173 5.12 6.54 -10.06
N GLY A 174 4.91 6.83 -11.33
CA GLY A 174 3.78 6.33 -12.09
C GLY A 174 3.89 4.86 -12.47
N GLY A 175 2.80 4.34 -13.02
CA GLY A 175 2.69 2.96 -13.50
C GLY A 175 2.24 1.97 -12.43
N ILE A 176 1.93 0.76 -12.91
CA ILE A 176 1.34 -0.27 -12.07
C ILE A 176 2.35 -0.86 -11.10
N ALA A 177 3.63 -0.85 -11.44
CA ALA A 177 4.70 -1.29 -10.56
C ALA A 177 4.71 -0.51 -9.24
N ASN A 178 4.28 0.76 -9.24
CA ASN A 178 4.14 1.55 -8.02
C ASN A 178 2.72 1.57 -7.43
N ALA A 179 1.71 1.31 -8.24
CA ALA A 179 0.34 1.38 -7.75
C ALA A 179 -0.06 0.14 -6.94
N PHE A 180 0.23 -1.07 -7.43
CA PHE A 180 -0.20 -2.33 -6.83
C PHE A 180 0.94 -3.26 -6.45
N MET A 181 2.04 -3.32 -7.23
CA MET A 181 3.15 -4.22 -6.96
C MET A 181 3.72 -4.08 -5.53
N PRO A 182 3.78 -2.87 -4.91
CA PRO A 182 4.19 -2.73 -3.52
C PRO A 182 3.35 -3.54 -2.54
N HIS A 183 2.03 -3.57 -2.70
CA HIS A 183 1.15 -4.39 -1.85
C HIS A 183 1.39 -5.89 -2.01
N LEU A 184 1.61 -6.34 -3.27
CA LEU A 184 1.83 -7.77 -3.55
C LEU A 184 3.17 -8.24 -2.98
N ILE A 185 4.22 -7.43 -3.12
CA ILE A 185 5.54 -7.70 -2.54
C ILE A 185 5.46 -7.68 -1.01
N ASP A 186 4.75 -6.71 -0.44
CA ASP A 186 4.55 -6.61 1.00
C ASP A 186 3.86 -7.85 1.58
N LEU A 187 2.78 -8.31 0.93
CA LEU A 187 2.10 -9.55 1.33
C LEU A 187 3.03 -10.77 1.26
N ALA A 188 3.83 -10.90 0.18
CA ALA A 188 4.80 -11.99 0.07
C ALA A 188 5.85 -11.94 1.19
N ASN A 189 6.44 -10.78 1.47
CA ASN A 189 7.39 -10.57 2.56
C ASN A 189 6.76 -10.88 3.92
N TRP A 190 5.52 -10.43 4.13
CA TRP A 190 4.78 -10.62 5.37
C TRP A 190 4.47 -12.09 5.65
N TYR A 191 4.06 -12.86 4.62
CA TYR A 191 3.84 -14.30 4.76
C TYR A 191 5.15 -15.07 4.96
N ALA A 192 6.22 -14.66 4.27
CA ALA A 192 7.55 -15.26 4.45
C ALA A 192 8.09 -15.05 5.88
N GLY A 193 7.71 -13.96 6.54
CA GLY A 193 8.13 -13.62 7.92
C GLY A 193 9.62 -13.33 8.06
N ARG A 194 10.31 -13.09 6.96
CA ARG A 194 11.77 -12.81 6.89
C ARG A 194 12.12 -11.98 5.65
N PRO A 195 13.23 -11.24 5.67
CA PRO A 195 13.61 -10.40 4.54
C PRO A 195 14.03 -11.23 3.31
N PRO A 196 13.86 -10.68 2.09
CA PRO A 196 14.41 -11.25 0.86
C PRO A 196 15.93 -11.38 0.92
N ILE A 197 16.47 -12.52 0.44
CA ILE A 197 17.90 -12.76 0.25
C ILE A 197 18.32 -12.40 -1.18
N HIS A 198 17.52 -12.84 -2.15
CA HIS A 198 17.75 -12.55 -3.55
C HIS A 198 16.45 -12.27 -4.29
N THR A 199 16.50 -11.37 -5.26
CA THR A 199 15.35 -11.03 -6.11
C THR A 199 15.80 -10.98 -7.56
N ALA A 200 15.01 -11.60 -8.44
CA ALA A 200 15.13 -11.50 -9.89
C ALA A 200 13.77 -11.11 -10.49
N GLY A 201 13.79 -10.34 -11.57
CA GLY A 201 12.56 -9.94 -12.22
C GLY A 201 12.73 -8.76 -13.15
N PHE A 202 11.64 -8.25 -13.65
CA PHE A 202 11.64 -7.10 -14.57
C PHE A 202 10.30 -6.39 -14.59
N GLY A 203 10.33 -5.10 -14.95
CA GLY A 203 9.15 -4.36 -15.37
C GLY A 203 8.97 -4.41 -16.89
N ARG A 204 7.73 -4.35 -17.36
CA ARG A 204 7.38 -4.37 -18.79
C ARG A 204 6.50 -3.17 -19.12
N THR A 205 6.73 -2.54 -20.27
CA THR A 205 5.86 -1.56 -20.89
C THR A 205 5.32 -2.15 -22.19
N ALA A 206 4.13 -2.73 -22.17
CA ALA A 206 3.48 -3.31 -23.35
C ALA A 206 2.88 -2.25 -24.25
N HIS A 207 2.42 -1.13 -23.66
CA HIS A 207 1.75 -0.04 -24.37
C HIS A 207 2.50 1.28 -24.15
N PRO A 208 3.62 1.54 -24.87
CA PRO A 208 4.42 2.75 -24.70
C PRO A 208 3.74 4.00 -25.31
N LEU A 209 2.76 3.82 -26.17
CA LEU A 209 1.93 4.91 -26.68
C LEU A 209 0.57 4.89 -26.00
N ARG A 210 0.19 6.02 -25.45
CA ARG A 210 -1.08 6.26 -24.75
C ARG A 210 -1.84 7.34 -25.47
N ARG A 211 -3.13 7.48 -25.15
CA ARG A 211 -4.00 8.50 -25.75
C ARG A 211 -4.81 9.22 -24.67
N ASP A 212 -5.02 10.50 -24.88
CA ASP A 212 -6.00 11.32 -24.15
C ASP A 212 -6.80 12.20 -25.12
N ALA A 213 -7.55 13.17 -24.60
CA ALA A 213 -8.35 14.09 -25.41
C ALA A 213 -7.51 14.93 -26.42
N ASP A 214 -6.24 15.15 -26.12
CA ASP A 214 -5.31 15.93 -26.95
C ASP A 214 -4.52 15.08 -27.97
N GLY A 215 -4.74 13.75 -28.00
CA GLY A 215 -4.11 12.83 -28.95
C GLY A 215 -3.16 11.83 -28.30
N GLU A 216 -2.22 11.30 -29.11
CA GLU A 216 -1.25 10.31 -28.64
C GLU A 216 -0.06 10.94 -27.91
N PHE A 217 0.48 10.22 -26.93
CA PHE A 217 1.69 10.60 -26.19
C PHE A 217 2.48 9.37 -25.76
N ALA A 218 3.79 9.53 -25.56
CA ALA A 218 4.65 8.47 -25.04
C ALA A 218 4.55 8.36 -23.53
N SER A 219 4.59 7.13 -23.02
CA SER A 219 4.65 6.80 -21.58
C SER A 219 5.71 5.74 -21.35
N ASP A 220 6.54 5.94 -20.34
CA ASP A 220 7.65 5.06 -19.98
C ASP A 220 7.35 4.17 -18.76
N VAL A 221 6.11 4.22 -18.24
CA VAL A 221 5.74 3.47 -17.05
C VAL A 221 5.56 1.99 -17.32
N TYR A 222 5.91 1.19 -16.34
CA TYR A 222 5.61 -0.24 -16.40
C TYR A 222 4.11 -0.48 -16.24
N ASP A 223 3.53 -1.23 -17.16
CA ASP A 223 2.15 -1.71 -17.14
C ASP A 223 2.03 -3.18 -16.72
N GLY A 224 3.18 -3.87 -16.61
CA GLY A 224 3.35 -5.17 -15.98
C GLY A 224 4.65 -5.23 -15.19
N ALA A 225 4.67 -5.98 -14.08
CA ALA A 225 5.84 -6.19 -13.24
C ALA A 225 5.85 -7.63 -12.69
N PHE A 226 7.02 -8.27 -12.69
CA PHE A 226 7.21 -9.66 -12.38
C PHE A 226 8.44 -9.83 -11.49
N ALA A 227 8.30 -10.55 -10.37
CA ALA A 227 9.41 -10.83 -9.47
C ALA A 227 9.39 -12.28 -9.00
N VAL A 228 10.59 -12.86 -8.84
CA VAL A 228 10.87 -14.07 -8.10
C VAL A 228 11.76 -13.69 -6.93
N ILE A 229 11.35 -14.03 -5.71
CA ILE A 229 12.01 -13.62 -4.47
C ILE A 229 12.42 -14.88 -3.72
N ASP A 230 13.71 -15.03 -3.44
CA ASP A 230 14.27 -16.08 -2.61
C ASP A 230 14.41 -15.58 -1.16
N TYR A 231 13.80 -16.30 -0.24
CA TYR A 231 13.89 -16.01 1.20
C TYR A 231 14.83 -16.98 1.94
N GLY A 232 15.49 -17.90 1.22
CA GLY A 232 16.34 -18.93 1.81
C GLY A 232 15.57 -20.14 2.33
N ASP A 233 16.30 -21.18 2.71
CA ASP A 233 15.76 -22.45 3.20
C ASP A 233 14.71 -23.09 2.27
N GLY A 234 14.81 -22.83 0.96
CA GLY A 234 13.92 -23.35 -0.06
C GLY A 234 12.56 -22.62 -0.15
N LEU A 235 12.37 -21.50 0.54
CA LEU A 235 11.16 -20.67 0.41
C LEU A 235 11.35 -19.65 -0.70
N VAL A 236 10.48 -19.70 -1.70
CA VAL A 236 10.48 -18.78 -2.86
C VAL A 236 9.10 -18.14 -3.02
N ALA A 237 9.05 -16.84 -3.34
CA ALA A 237 7.82 -16.22 -3.80
C ALA A 237 7.85 -15.87 -5.29
N ARG A 238 6.69 -15.96 -5.93
CA ARG A 238 6.40 -15.42 -7.26
C ARG A 238 5.38 -14.30 -7.13
N VAL A 239 5.75 -13.11 -7.57
CA VAL A 239 4.89 -11.92 -7.48
C VAL A 239 4.66 -11.38 -8.88
N THR A 240 3.40 -11.27 -9.28
CA THR A 240 3.01 -10.81 -10.62
C THR A 240 1.95 -9.73 -10.52
N ASN A 241 2.15 -8.64 -11.23
CA ASN A 241 1.13 -7.63 -11.43
C ASN A 241 1.09 -7.19 -12.89
N ASP A 242 -0.03 -7.42 -13.57
CA ASP A 242 -0.23 -7.03 -14.97
C ASP A 242 -1.54 -6.26 -15.11
N SER A 243 -1.48 -5.03 -15.59
CA SER A 243 -2.64 -4.15 -15.78
C SER A 243 -3.06 -3.98 -17.25
N THR A 244 -2.61 -4.87 -18.11
CA THR A 244 -2.92 -4.84 -19.55
C THR A 244 -3.90 -5.93 -19.99
N THR A 245 -4.45 -6.69 -19.04
CA THR A 245 -5.36 -7.81 -19.33
C THR A 245 -6.81 -7.32 -19.53
N SER A 246 -7.66 -8.18 -20.04
CA SER A 246 -9.09 -7.88 -20.23
C SER A 246 -9.93 -8.14 -18.97
N MET A 247 -9.36 -8.83 -17.99
CA MET A 247 -10.05 -9.24 -16.76
C MET A 247 -9.40 -8.62 -15.53
N SER A 248 -10.16 -8.54 -14.44
CA SER A 248 -9.64 -8.24 -13.11
C SER A 248 -9.70 -9.52 -12.27
N THR A 249 -8.58 -9.91 -11.69
CA THR A 249 -8.50 -11.07 -10.78
C THR A 249 -7.27 -10.94 -9.89
N ALA A 250 -7.36 -11.49 -8.69
CA ALA A 250 -6.26 -11.60 -7.75
C ALA A 250 -6.19 -13.03 -7.18
N THR A 251 -4.97 -13.50 -6.94
CA THR A 251 -4.70 -14.80 -6.33
C THR A 251 -3.57 -14.66 -5.32
N ILE A 252 -3.75 -15.27 -4.15
CA ILE A 252 -2.70 -15.50 -3.17
C ILE A 252 -2.68 -17.00 -2.89
N ALA A 253 -1.53 -17.65 -3.00
CA ALA A 253 -1.39 -19.06 -2.67
C ALA A 253 -0.16 -19.31 -1.81
N LEU A 254 -0.34 -20.12 -0.77
CA LEU A 254 0.73 -20.64 0.09
C LEU A 254 0.78 -22.15 -0.12
N HIS A 255 1.87 -22.64 -0.69
CA HIS A 255 2.10 -24.07 -0.90
C HIS A 255 3.07 -24.60 0.14
N ALA A 256 2.57 -25.48 0.99
CA ALA A 256 3.32 -26.13 2.05
C ALA A 256 3.47 -27.64 1.78
N ASP A 257 4.20 -28.34 2.65
CA ASP A 257 4.50 -29.76 2.42
C ASP A 257 3.26 -30.65 2.38
N THR A 258 2.20 -30.31 3.13
CA THR A 258 0.98 -31.14 3.26
C THR A 258 -0.29 -30.47 2.78
N ILE A 259 -0.30 -29.15 2.64
CA ILE A 259 -1.49 -28.38 2.31
C ILE A 259 -1.11 -27.19 1.41
N SER A 260 -1.98 -26.85 0.50
CA SER A 260 -1.97 -25.54 -0.17
C SER A 260 -3.18 -24.74 0.29
N VAL A 261 -2.98 -23.45 0.59
CA VAL A 261 -4.08 -22.55 0.92
C VAL A 261 -4.11 -21.45 -0.12
N VAL A 262 -5.27 -21.26 -0.76
CA VAL A 262 -5.43 -20.40 -1.93
C VAL A 262 -6.56 -19.41 -1.71
N ALA A 263 -6.28 -18.13 -1.82
CA ALA A 263 -7.29 -17.07 -1.88
C ALA A 263 -7.44 -16.57 -3.33
N ASN A 264 -8.69 -16.46 -3.80
CA ASN A 264 -9.02 -15.97 -5.13
C ASN A 264 -10.17 -14.98 -5.08
N GLY A 265 -10.10 -13.93 -5.90
CA GLY A 265 -11.15 -12.93 -6.04
C GLY A 265 -10.94 -12.03 -7.25
N ASP A 266 -11.89 -11.12 -7.49
CA ASP A 266 -11.76 -10.11 -8.54
C ASP A 266 -10.83 -8.97 -8.12
N TYR A 267 -10.67 -8.80 -6.81
CA TYR A 267 -9.81 -7.77 -6.21
C TYR A 267 -9.25 -8.25 -4.86
N LEU A 268 -8.13 -7.68 -4.42
CA LEU A 268 -7.41 -8.07 -3.20
C LEU A 268 -8.19 -7.88 -1.86
N ILE A 269 -9.32 -7.19 -1.85
CA ILE A 269 -10.12 -6.97 -0.63
C ILE A 269 -11.28 -7.96 -0.54
N ASP A 270 -11.68 -8.55 -1.66
CA ASP A 270 -12.85 -9.43 -1.77
C ASP A 270 -12.44 -10.77 -2.34
N MET A 271 -11.81 -11.59 -1.51
CA MET A 271 -11.29 -12.90 -1.87
C MET A 271 -12.00 -14.01 -1.10
N ARG A 272 -12.16 -15.19 -1.73
CA ARG A 272 -12.56 -16.44 -1.09
C ARG A 272 -11.32 -17.26 -0.80
N LEU A 273 -11.30 -17.96 0.32
CA LEU A 273 -10.15 -18.73 0.80
C LEU A 273 -10.46 -20.23 0.80
N PHE A 274 -9.55 -21.04 0.27
CA PHE A 274 -9.68 -22.48 0.13
C PHE A 274 -8.44 -23.18 0.68
N SER A 275 -8.62 -24.32 1.37
CA SER A 275 -7.57 -25.33 1.56
C SER A 275 -7.66 -26.36 0.43
N ILE A 276 -6.50 -26.82 0.01
CA ILE A 276 -6.35 -27.87 -1.00
C ILE A 276 -5.38 -28.90 -0.43
N GLU A 277 -5.89 -30.07 -0.11
CA GLU A 277 -5.18 -31.28 0.28
C GLU A 277 -5.25 -32.29 -0.86
N PRO A 278 -4.45 -33.39 -0.86
CA PRO A 278 -4.40 -34.31 -2.01
C PRO A 278 -5.76 -34.85 -2.47
N ASP A 279 -6.67 -35.08 -1.54
CA ASP A 279 -7.97 -35.71 -1.84
C ASP A 279 -9.16 -34.81 -1.45
N GLU A 280 -8.94 -33.60 -0.97
CA GLU A 280 -9.99 -32.72 -0.47
C GLU A 280 -9.73 -31.25 -0.76
N GLN A 281 -10.79 -30.53 -1.13
CA GLN A 281 -10.81 -29.06 -1.19
C GLN A 281 -11.94 -28.55 -0.30
N SER A 282 -11.61 -27.62 0.60
CA SER A 282 -12.57 -27.00 1.51
C SER A 282 -12.50 -25.49 1.42
N GLU A 283 -13.63 -24.82 1.53
CA GLU A 283 -13.71 -23.35 1.61
C GLU A 283 -13.74 -22.92 3.08
N PHE A 284 -12.97 -21.88 3.41
CA PHE A 284 -13.01 -21.26 4.73
C PHE A 284 -14.08 -20.18 4.80
N GLU A 285 -14.87 -20.20 5.85
CA GLU A 285 -15.70 -19.06 6.21
C GLU A 285 -14.81 -17.98 6.83
N LEU A 286 -14.71 -16.84 6.15
CA LEU A 286 -13.91 -15.72 6.60
C LEU A 286 -14.68 -14.89 7.64
N SER A 287 -14.01 -14.53 8.73
CA SER A 287 -14.57 -13.54 9.65
C SER A 287 -14.59 -12.15 8.98
N PRO A 288 -15.74 -11.50 8.93
CA PRO A 288 -15.80 -10.16 8.35
C PRO A 288 -14.97 -9.18 9.17
N SER A 289 -14.44 -8.15 8.51
CA SER A 289 -13.80 -7.03 9.21
C SER A 289 -14.75 -6.44 10.25
N PRO A 290 -14.27 -6.03 11.44
CA PRO A 290 -15.09 -5.31 12.43
C PRO A 290 -15.66 -4.01 11.87
N TYR A 291 -15.10 -3.54 10.78
CA TYR A 291 -15.49 -2.33 10.06
C TYR A 291 -16.26 -2.58 8.76
N ALA A 292 -16.71 -3.82 8.50
CA ALA A 292 -17.40 -4.21 7.25
C ALA A 292 -18.58 -3.30 6.87
N LYS A 293 -19.30 -2.76 7.87
CA LYS A 293 -20.40 -1.81 7.66
C LYS A 293 -20.01 -0.54 6.91
N PHE A 294 -18.74 -0.18 6.88
CA PHE A 294 -18.21 1.00 6.19
C PHE A 294 -17.72 0.72 4.75
N ALA A 295 -17.84 -0.50 4.26
CA ALA A 295 -17.45 -0.85 2.89
C ALA A 295 -18.22 -0.05 1.82
N SER A 296 -19.44 0.40 2.13
CA SER A 296 -20.24 1.26 1.26
C SER A 296 -19.67 2.68 1.06
N VAL A 297 -18.78 3.14 1.95
CA VAL A 297 -18.07 4.43 1.79
C VAL A 297 -17.00 4.30 0.70
N ALA A 298 -16.15 3.29 0.82
CA ALA A 298 -15.23 2.82 -0.20
C ALA A 298 -14.69 1.44 0.24
N PRO A 299 -14.35 0.52 -0.67
CA PRO A 299 -13.89 -0.83 -0.32
C PRO A 299 -12.60 -0.84 0.51
N HIS A 300 -11.76 0.17 0.40
CA HIS A 300 -10.52 0.32 1.18
C HIS A 300 -10.76 0.75 2.65
N ILE A 301 -11.93 1.28 3.01
CA ILE A 301 -12.17 1.84 4.35
C ILE A 301 -12.09 0.77 5.46
N PRO A 302 -12.72 -0.41 5.36
CA PRO A 302 -12.62 -1.42 6.42
C PRO A 302 -11.18 -1.86 6.73
N PRO A 303 -10.36 -2.29 5.77
CA PRO A 303 -8.98 -2.67 6.05
C PRO A 303 -8.11 -1.48 6.50
N PHE A 304 -8.36 -0.28 6.00
CA PHE A 304 -7.65 0.91 6.43
C PHE A 304 -7.97 1.28 7.90
N LEU A 305 -9.21 1.11 8.35
CA LEU A 305 -9.58 1.32 9.75
C LEU A 305 -8.87 0.32 10.68
N SER A 306 -8.74 -0.94 10.28
CA SER A 306 -7.98 -1.93 11.04
C SER A 306 -6.48 -1.60 11.10
N LEU A 307 -5.91 -1.05 10.02
CA LEU A 307 -4.55 -0.49 10.04
C LEU A 307 -4.44 0.67 11.04
N LEU A 308 -5.45 1.55 11.10
CA LEU A 308 -5.47 2.67 12.04
C LEU A 308 -5.58 2.22 13.50
N ASP A 309 -6.24 1.09 13.81
CA ASP A 309 -6.23 0.50 15.15
C ASP A 309 -4.80 0.18 15.60
N ASP A 310 -4.03 -0.52 14.75
CA ASP A 310 -2.64 -0.87 15.04
C ASP A 310 -1.72 0.35 15.07
N PHE A 311 -1.96 1.33 14.21
CA PHE A 311 -1.21 2.58 14.22
C PHE A 311 -1.49 3.41 15.50
N ALA A 312 -2.74 3.52 15.92
CA ALA A 312 -3.10 4.17 17.19
C ALA A 312 -2.45 3.46 18.38
N LYS A 313 -2.43 2.13 18.38
CA LYS A 313 -1.74 1.33 19.39
C LYS A 313 -0.23 1.60 19.39
N ARG A 314 0.39 1.71 18.20
CA ARG A 314 1.82 2.07 18.09
C ARG A 314 2.12 3.45 18.66
N ILE A 315 1.29 4.44 18.39
CA ILE A 315 1.44 5.79 18.97
C ILE A 315 1.34 5.75 20.49
N ALA A 316 0.37 4.99 21.03
CA ALA A 316 0.09 4.98 22.47
C ALA A 316 1.11 4.16 23.28
N THR A 317 1.65 3.07 22.73
CA THR A 317 2.40 2.05 23.50
C THR A 317 3.73 1.63 22.87
N GLY A 318 4.05 2.09 21.67
CA GLY A 318 5.16 1.56 20.86
C GLY A 318 4.90 0.18 20.24
N GLY A 319 3.74 -0.46 20.55
CA GLY A 319 3.35 -1.79 20.04
C GLY A 319 2.43 -1.71 18.83
N GLY A 320 1.82 -2.85 18.45
CA GLY A 320 0.93 -2.97 17.30
C GLY A 320 1.63 -3.54 16.06
N ASN A 321 0.83 -4.04 15.13
CA ASN A 321 1.30 -4.77 13.94
C ASN A 321 1.18 -3.94 12.65
N ALA A 322 1.00 -2.62 12.76
CA ALA A 322 0.96 -1.77 11.56
C ALA A 322 2.25 -1.96 10.74
N PRO A 323 2.17 -2.01 9.41
CA PRO A 323 3.35 -2.10 8.55
C PRO A 323 4.35 -1.00 8.89
N THR A 324 5.62 -1.33 8.95
CA THR A 324 6.70 -0.42 9.35
C THR A 324 7.36 0.26 8.14
N PHE A 325 8.20 1.24 8.38
CA PHE A 325 9.05 1.81 7.35
C PHE A 325 10.13 0.83 6.88
N GLU A 326 10.57 -0.09 7.74
CA GLU A 326 11.44 -1.21 7.38
C GLU A 326 10.75 -2.19 6.42
N ASP A 327 9.45 -2.48 6.60
CA ASP A 327 8.65 -3.23 5.61
C ASP A 327 8.62 -2.48 4.27
N GLY A 328 8.46 -1.16 4.31
CA GLY A 328 8.53 -0.30 3.13
C GLY A 328 9.88 -0.37 2.41
N LEU A 329 10.98 -0.32 3.15
CA LEU A 329 12.33 -0.46 2.61
C LEU A 329 12.55 -1.85 2.00
N ALA A 330 12.10 -2.92 2.66
CA ALA A 330 12.18 -4.27 2.11
C ALA A 330 11.42 -4.39 0.77
N THR A 331 10.22 -3.81 0.70
CA THR A 331 9.42 -3.73 -0.53
C THR A 331 10.13 -2.91 -1.61
N GLN A 332 10.72 -1.75 -1.24
CA GLN A 332 11.42 -0.88 -2.18
C GLN A 332 12.69 -1.54 -2.75
N ARG A 333 13.39 -2.36 -1.98
CA ARG A 333 14.54 -3.14 -2.46
C ARG A 333 14.14 -4.15 -3.54
N VAL A 334 13.00 -4.83 -3.38
CA VAL A 334 12.46 -5.72 -4.41
C VAL A 334 12.07 -4.94 -5.67
N LEU A 335 11.39 -3.79 -5.51
CA LEU A 335 11.06 -2.90 -6.64
C LEU A 335 12.32 -2.44 -7.37
N GLY A 336 13.37 -2.05 -6.65
CA GLY A 336 14.66 -1.66 -7.24
C GLY A 336 15.30 -2.81 -8.03
N ALA A 337 15.28 -4.04 -7.51
CA ALA A 337 15.83 -5.21 -8.17
C ALA A 337 15.12 -5.57 -9.49
N ILE A 338 13.85 -5.22 -9.66
CA ILE A 338 13.11 -5.40 -10.92
C ILE A 338 13.17 -4.16 -11.85
N GLY A 339 14.06 -3.22 -11.55
CA GLY A 339 14.33 -2.04 -12.41
C GLY A 339 13.43 -0.84 -12.12
N TYR A 340 12.78 -0.77 -10.97
CA TYR A 340 11.96 0.38 -10.58
C TYR A 340 12.75 1.31 -9.66
N GLY A 341 12.87 2.59 -10.04
CA GLY A 341 13.66 3.56 -9.26
C GLY A 341 15.17 3.49 -9.51
N ALA A 342 15.57 2.88 -10.63
CA ALA A 342 16.95 2.91 -11.12
C ALA A 342 17.19 4.12 -12.03
#